data_ba6642784d9ff20a8eb47f29018111ee
#
_entry.id   ba6642784d9ff20a8eb47f29018111ee
#
_cell.length_a   1.000
_cell.length_b   1.000
_cell.length_c   1.000
_cell.angle_alpha   90.00
_cell.angle_beta   90.00
_cell.angle_gamma   90.00
#
_symmetry.space_group_name_H-M   'P 1'
#
loop_
_entity.id
_entity.type
_entity.pdbx_description
1 polymer ?
#
loop_
_entity_poly.entity_id
_entity_poly.type
_entity_poly.pdbx_seq_one_letter_code
_entity_poly.pdbx_strand_id
1 'polypeptide(L)'
;FNESDLYESGLLEEVLTEIDDKGLSYKKDGALWFKNTKFGEDKDRVLIKSNGDMTYFATDIAYHVYKFKHYDLLIDIWGADHHDYASRLTTAMKALGYDVKNRLQIHLIQFANLVRGSKSISMSTRSGDFYPIQDLVKEIGSDATKYFYLTKKKEQHLEFDVDLAIEKNKNNPIYYIQYAHARITKIIHNLD
;
A
#
# COMPACT_ATOMS: atom_id res chain seq x y z
N PHE A 1 -5.43 -14.89 1.52
CA PHE A 1 -5.66 -14.66 2.95
C PHE A 1 -6.83 -13.71 3.14
N ASN A 2 -7.80 -14.07 3.97
CA ASN A 2 -8.93 -13.22 4.33
C ASN A 2 -8.74 -12.72 5.76
N GLU A 3 -9.20 -11.50 6.05
CA GLU A 3 -9.09 -10.95 7.41
C GLU A 3 -9.87 -11.78 8.44
N SER A 4 -11.00 -12.40 8.03
CA SER A 4 -11.77 -13.34 8.86
C SER A 4 -10.92 -14.51 9.37
N ASP A 5 -9.92 -14.96 8.61
CA ASP A 5 -9.05 -16.08 8.98
C ASP A 5 -8.27 -15.79 10.28
N LEU A 6 -8.00 -14.52 10.59
CA LEU A 6 -7.33 -14.11 11.84
C LEU A 6 -8.17 -14.45 13.07
N TYR A 7 -9.49 -14.33 12.96
CA TYR A 7 -10.44 -14.61 14.03
C TYR A 7 -10.74 -16.12 14.14
N GLU A 8 -10.98 -16.75 13.00
CA GLU A 8 -11.39 -18.15 12.93
C GLU A 8 -10.26 -19.12 13.31
N SER A 9 -9.01 -18.75 13.05
CA SER A 9 -7.83 -19.56 13.39
C SER A 9 -7.37 -19.41 14.84
N GLY A 10 -7.90 -18.44 15.59
CA GLY A 10 -7.42 -18.11 16.95
C GLY A 10 -6.06 -17.37 16.95
N LEU A 11 -5.54 -16.99 15.80
CA LEU A 11 -4.23 -16.32 15.71
C LEU A 11 -4.23 -14.95 16.39
N LEU A 12 -5.34 -14.24 16.35
CA LEU A 12 -5.47 -12.93 16.98
C LEU A 12 -5.32 -13.04 18.50
N GLU A 13 -5.97 -14.02 19.11
CA GLU A 13 -5.89 -14.30 20.56
C GLU A 13 -4.49 -14.77 20.96
N GLU A 14 -3.85 -15.62 20.12
CA GLU A 14 -2.45 -16.06 20.33
C GLU A 14 -1.51 -14.85 20.37
N VAL A 15 -1.63 -13.94 19.41
CA VAL A 15 -0.78 -12.75 19.32
C VAL A 15 -1.03 -11.78 20.47
N LEU A 16 -2.28 -11.58 20.88
CA LEU A 16 -2.60 -10.74 22.05
C LEU A 16 -2.02 -11.32 23.32
N THR A 17 -2.04 -12.64 23.47
CA THR A 17 -1.41 -13.35 24.60
C THR A 17 0.11 -13.16 24.57
N GLU A 18 0.75 -13.31 23.40
CA GLU A 18 2.19 -13.07 23.23
C GLU A 18 2.58 -11.62 23.60
N ILE A 19 1.75 -10.64 23.20
CA ILE A 19 1.94 -9.22 23.56
C ILE A 19 1.90 -9.03 25.08
N ASP A 20 0.96 -9.67 25.76
CA ASP A 20 0.81 -9.57 27.23
C ASP A 20 1.94 -10.28 27.96
N ASP A 21 2.28 -11.49 27.58
CA ASP A 21 3.38 -12.28 28.16
C ASP A 21 4.74 -11.58 28.07
N LYS A 22 4.96 -10.83 26.98
CA LYS A 22 6.14 -9.98 26.80
C LYS A 22 6.06 -8.65 27.57
N GLY A 23 4.98 -8.40 28.30
CA GLY A 23 4.77 -7.16 29.05
C GLY A 23 4.66 -5.91 28.17
N LEU A 24 4.20 -6.08 26.91
CA LEU A 24 4.05 -5.03 25.92
C LEU A 24 2.67 -4.37 25.95
N SER A 25 1.76 -4.88 26.80
CA SER A 25 0.40 -4.32 26.97
C SER A 25 0.16 -3.83 28.38
N TYR A 26 -0.92 -3.10 28.56
CA TYR A 26 -1.52 -2.73 29.85
C TYR A 26 -3.00 -2.40 29.69
N LYS A 27 -3.77 -2.54 30.77
CA LYS A 27 -5.19 -2.16 30.81
C LYS A 27 -5.35 -0.74 31.36
N LYS A 28 -6.14 0.07 30.67
CA LYS A 28 -6.51 1.41 31.11
C LYS A 28 -7.90 1.78 30.57
N ASP A 29 -8.76 2.32 31.45
CA ASP A 29 -10.13 2.79 31.11
C ASP A 29 -10.96 1.69 30.39
N GLY A 30 -10.83 0.43 30.83
CA GLY A 30 -11.52 -0.72 30.24
C GLY A 30 -10.96 -1.20 28.91
N ALA A 31 -9.95 -0.55 28.35
CA ALA A 31 -9.31 -0.90 27.10
C ALA A 31 -7.94 -1.55 27.32
N LEU A 32 -7.48 -2.39 26.35
CA LEU A 32 -6.14 -2.94 26.31
C LEU A 32 -5.27 -2.08 25.38
N TRP A 33 -4.13 -1.64 25.88
CA TRP A 33 -3.21 -0.75 25.20
C TRP A 33 -1.87 -1.38 24.92
N PHE A 34 -1.27 -1.11 23.77
CA PHE A 34 0.11 -1.46 23.44
C PHE A 34 1.06 -0.32 23.82
N LYS A 35 2.20 -0.65 24.46
CA LYS A 35 3.21 0.29 24.97
C LYS A 35 4.12 0.82 23.85
N ASN A 36 3.58 1.49 22.83
CA ASN A 36 4.34 2.04 21.72
C ASN A 36 5.38 3.09 22.17
N THR A 37 5.05 3.90 23.20
CA THR A 37 5.96 4.94 23.72
C THR A 37 7.27 4.37 24.27
N LYS A 38 7.24 3.14 24.81
CA LYS A 38 8.44 2.45 25.27
C LYS A 38 9.47 2.22 24.16
N PHE A 39 9.03 2.28 22.91
CA PHE A 39 9.84 2.00 21.72
C PHE A 39 10.01 3.22 20.81
N GLY A 40 9.70 4.43 21.31
CA GLY A 40 9.99 5.70 20.64
C GLY A 40 8.84 6.33 19.87
N GLU A 41 7.62 5.76 19.95
CA GLU A 41 6.42 6.40 19.38
C GLU A 41 5.89 7.51 20.27
N ASP A 42 5.07 8.40 19.70
CA ASP A 42 4.49 9.58 20.38
C ASP A 42 3.49 9.22 21.47
N LYS A 43 2.77 8.11 21.28
CA LYS A 43 1.72 7.62 22.21
C LYS A 43 1.48 6.13 22.10
N ASP A 44 0.95 5.56 23.18
CA ASP A 44 0.46 4.19 23.18
C ASP A 44 -0.80 4.04 22.36
N ARG A 45 -1.10 2.83 21.91
CA ARG A 45 -2.22 2.55 21.00
C ARG A 45 -3.13 1.47 21.56
N VAL A 46 -4.43 1.66 21.37
CA VAL A 46 -5.44 0.70 21.78
C VAL A 46 -5.38 -0.53 20.87
N LEU A 47 -5.34 -1.70 21.49
CA LEU A 47 -5.50 -3.01 20.83
C LEU A 47 -6.96 -3.47 20.90
N ILE A 48 -7.56 -3.39 22.10
CA ILE A 48 -8.95 -3.75 22.36
C ILE A 48 -9.63 -2.55 23.01
N LYS A 49 -10.74 -2.10 22.44
CA LYS A 49 -11.54 -1.01 22.96
C LYS A 49 -12.26 -1.44 24.25
N SER A 50 -12.77 -0.47 25.03
CA SER A 50 -13.53 -0.71 26.26
C SER A 50 -14.83 -1.52 26.06
N ASN A 51 -15.37 -1.53 24.84
CA ASN A 51 -16.55 -2.33 24.46
C ASN A 51 -16.19 -3.75 24.01
N GLY A 52 -14.90 -4.14 24.02
CA GLY A 52 -14.40 -5.45 23.58
C GLY A 52 -14.03 -5.55 22.11
N ASP A 53 -14.30 -4.52 21.28
CA ASP A 53 -13.94 -4.56 19.86
C ASP A 53 -12.44 -4.46 19.66
N MET A 54 -11.93 -5.28 18.74
CA MET A 54 -10.55 -5.18 18.25
C MET A 54 -10.37 -3.90 17.42
N THR A 55 -9.18 -3.33 17.48
CA THR A 55 -8.80 -2.25 16.57
C THR A 55 -8.09 -2.81 15.34
N TYR A 56 -8.09 -2.06 14.24
CA TYR A 56 -7.28 -2.40 13.07
C TYR A 56 -5.80 -2.58 13.41
N PHE A 57 -5.29 -1.89 14.41
CA PHE A 57 -3.90 -2.04 14.84
C PHE A 57 -3.63 -3.44 15.42
N ALA A 58 -4.56 -4.00 16.19
CA ALA A 58 -4.43 -5.36 16.71
C ALA A 58 -4.49 -6.41 15.60
N THR A 59 -5.42 -6.27 14.65
CA THR A 59 -5.55 -7.19 13.52
C THR A 59 -4.36 -7.12 12.58
N ASP A 60 -3.82 -5.92 12.34
CA ASP A 60 -2.63 -5.74 11.50
C ASP A 60 -1.36 -6.33 12.14
N ILE A 61 -1.20 -6.21 13.47
CA ILE A 61 -0.10 -6.88 14.17
C ILE A 61 -0.23 -8.40 13.97
N ALA A 62 -1.41 -8.98 14.20
CA ALA A 62 -1.64 -10.40 14.05
C ALA A 62 -1.39 -10.87 12.61
N TYR A 63 -1.84 -10.11 11.62
CA TYR A 63 -1.57 -10.41 10.22
C TYR A 63 -0.08 -10.35 9.88
N HIS A 64 0.67 -9.40 10.42
CA HIS A 64 2.11 -9.33 10.20
C HIS A 64 2.86 -10.45 10.92
N VAL A 65 2.42 -10.87 12.11
CA VAL A 65 2.93 -12.08 12.77
C VAL A 65 2.74 -13.30 11.86
N TYR A 66 1.56 -13.46 11.28
CA TYR A 66 1.31 -14.51 10.29
C TYR A 66 2.30 -14.42 9.12
N LYS A 67 2.43 -13.24 8.51
CA LYS A 67 3.35 -13.03 7.37
C LYS A 67 4.80 -13.37 7.75
N PHE A 68 5.29 -12.94 8.91
CA PHE A 68 6.65 -13.24 9.38
C PHE A 68 6.89 -14.73 9.65
N LYS A 69 5.86 -15.48 10.06
CA LYS A 69 5.94 -16.93 10.25
C LYS A 69 6.02 -17.72 8.93
N HIS A 70 5.48 -17.18 7.84
CA HIS A 70 5.30 -17.91 6.58
C HIS A 70 6.16 -17.43 5.40
N TYR A 71 6.72 -16.22 5.45
CA TYR A 71 7.45 -15.62 4.34
C TYR A 71 8.78 -15.01 4.81
N ASP A 72 9.81 -15.12 3.98
CA ASP A 72 11.15 -14.59 4.28
C ASP A 72 11.23 -13.07 4.10
N LEU A 73 10.51 -12.52 3.14
CA LEU A 73 10.46 -11.09 2.84
C LEU A 73 9.00 -10.62 2.72
N LEU A 74 8.68 -9.58 3.47
CA LEU A 74 7.40 -8.90 3.45
C LEU A 74 7.54 -7.57 2.72
N ILE A 75 6.67 -7.33 1.75
CA ILE A 75 6.60 -6.06 1.02
C ILE A 75 5.18 -5.53 1.14
N ASP A 76 5.03 -4.44 1.88
CA ASP A 76 3.75 -3.75 2.01
C ASP A 76 3.74 -2.50 1.12
N ILE A 77 2.66 -2.33 0.36
CA ILE A 77 2.46 -1.18 -0.52
C ILE A 77 1.24 -0.42 -0.02
N TRP A 78 1.46 0.77 0.55
CA TRP A 78 0.43 1.60 1.18
C TRP A 78 0.35 2.99 0.57
N GLY A 79 -0.79 3.64 0.72
CA GLY A 79 -0.93 5.06 0.39
C GLY A 79 -0.05 5.93 1.29
N ALA A 80 0.39 7.07 0.77
CA ALA A 80 1.27 7.99 1.51
C ALA A 80 0.62 8.57 2.78
N ASP A 81 -0.70 8.56 2.86
CA ASP A 81 -1.49 8.93 4.04
C ASP A 81 -1.29 7.98 5.24
N HIS A 82 -0.74 6.78 5.01
CA HIS A 82 -0.40 5.81 6.05
C HIS A 82 1.02 5.97 6.64
N HIS A 83 1.71 7.07 6.39
CA HIS A 83 3.09 7.27 6.86
C HIS A 83 3.26 7.03 8.37
N ASP A 84 2.44 7.67 9.19
CA ASP A 84 2.50 7.52 10.66
C ASP A 84 2.13 6.10 11.11
N TYR A 85 1.27 5.44 10.35
CA TYR A 85 0.84 4.09 10.65
C TYR A 85 1.96 3.07 10.38
N ALA A 86 2.75 3.28 9.34
CA ALA A 86 3.91 2.45 9.02
C ALA A 86 4.93 2.41 10.17
N SER A 87 5.22 3.56 10.79
CA SER A 87 6.10 3.66 11.96
C SER A 87 5.56 2.83 13.13
N ARG A 88 4.27 2.99 13.46
CA ARG A 88 3.61 2.26 14.57
C ARG A 88 3.68 0.76 14.41
N LEU A 89 3.35 0.25 13.22
CA LEU A 89 3.37 -1.17 12.96
C LEU A 89 4.79 -1.73 13.02
N THR A 90 5.74 -1.06 12.37
CA THR A 90 7.16 -1.43 12.40
C THR A 90 7.68 -1.50 13.85
N THR A 91 7.30 -0.52 14.66
CA THR A 91 7.67 -0.45 16.08
C THR A 91 7.08 -1.62 16.87
N ALA A 92 5.81 -1.97 16.66
CA ALA A 92 5.16 -3.10 17.31
C ALA A 92 5.81 -4.44 16.92
N MET A 93 6.08 -4.64 15.62
CA MET A 93 6.75 -5.86 15.14
C MET A 93 8.16 -6.00 15.70
N LYS A 94 8.91 -4.89 15.78
CA LYS A 94 10.23 -4.86 16.41
C LYS A 94 10.16 -5.18 17.91
N ALA A 95 9.16 -4.66 18.63
CA ALA A 95 8.95 -4.93 20.05
C ALA A 95 8.63 -6.41 20.32
N LEU A 96 7.92 -7.07 19.40
CA LEU A 96 7.65 -8.49 19.41
C LEU A 96 8.89 -9.35 19.10
N GLY A 97 9.97 -8.75 18.58
CA GLY A 97 11.24 -9.43 18.30
C GLY A 97 11.44 -9.84 16.85
N TYR A 98 10.61 -9.38 15.93
CA TYR A 98 10.77 -9.67 14.49
C TYR A 98 11.87 -8.82 13.85
N ASP A 99 12.59 -9.41 12.88
CA ASP A 99 13.63 -8.73 12.10
C ASP A 99 13.01 -7.83 11.02
N VAL A 100 12.44 -6.72 11.47
CA VAL A 100 11.81 -5.74 10.57
C VAL A 100 12.81 -5.09 9.62
N LYS A 101 14.07 -4.95 10.03
CA LYS A 101 15.09 -4.27 9.24
C LYS A 101 15.41 -5.01 7.94
N ASN A 102 15.47 -6.33 7.99
CA ASN A 102 15.89 -7.15 6.85
C ASN A 102 14.71 -7.81 6.14
N ARG A 103 13.55 -7.96 6.81
CA ARG A 103 12.43 -8.75 6.31
C ARG A 103 11.14 -7.97 6.05
N LEU A 104 11.05 -6.67 6.43
CA LEU A 104 9.87 -5.85 6.16
C LEU A 104 10.24 -4.60 5.37
N GLN A 105 9.64 -4.45 4.19
CA GLN A 105 9.75 -3.26 3.37
C GLN A 105 8.37 -2.63 3.22
N ILE A 106 8.21 -1.39 3.68
CA ILE A 106 6.97 -0.64 3.51
C ILE A 106 7.21 0.43 2.43
N HIS A 107 6.47 0.34 1.34
CA HIS A 107 6.50 1.32 0.26
C HIS A 107 5.29 2.23 0.34
N LEU A 108 5.52 3.49 0.67
CA LEU A 108 4.49 4.52 0.65
C LEU A 108 4.38 5.10 -0.76
N ILE A 109 3.21 4.96 -1.37
CA ILE A 109 2.95 5.40 -2.73
C ILE A 109 2.08 6.64 -2.70
N GLN A 110 2.54 7.69 -3.37
CA GLN A 110 1.78 8.94 -3.47
C GLN A 110 0.58 8.79 -4.40
N PHE A 111 -0.45 9.59 -4.14
CA PHE A 111 -1.67 9.57 -4.95
C PHE A 111 -1.41 10.03 -6.39
N ALA A 112 -2.09 9.38 -7.33
CA ALA A 112 -2.19 9.83 -8.71
C ALA A 112 -3.51 10.60 -8.89
N ASN A 113 -3.41 11.82 -9.43
CA ASN A 113 -4.57 12.61 -9.82
C ASN A 113 -4.81 12.43 -11.31
N LEU A 114 -5.95 11.87 -11.68
CA LEU A 114 -6.34 11.79 -13.10
C LEU A 114 -6.89 13.13 -13.53
N VAL A 115 -6.43 13.62 -14.67
CA VAL A 115 -6.94 14.85 -15.30
C VAL A 115 -7.40 14.58 -16.72
N ARG A 116 -8.40 15.33 -17.16
CA ARG A 116 -8.88 15.32 -18.54
C ARG A 116 -9.07 16.77 -19.00
N GLY A 117 -8.25 17.20 -19.94
CA GLY A 117 -8.06 18.61 -20.22
C GLY A 117 -7.57 19.35 -18.97
N SER A 118 -8.25 20.42 -18.59
CA SER A 118 -7.95 21.19 -17.38
C SER A 118 -8.74 20.75 -16.13
N LYS A 119 -9.51 19.65 -16.20
CA LYS A 119 -10.40 19.20 -15.12
C LYS A 119 -9.84 17.96 -14.44
N SER A 120 -9.73 18.01 -13.12
CA SER A 120 -9.45 16.81 -12.30
C SER A 120 -10.66 15.87 -12.34
N ILE A 121 -10.42 14.59 -12.59
CA ILE A 121 -11.43 13.54 -12.44
C ILE A 121 -11.54 13.26 -10.93
N SER A 122 -12.70 13.58 -10.37
CA SER A 122 -12.95 13.36 -8.94
C SER A 122 -12.84 11.87 -8.62
N MET A 123 -12.08 11.56 -7.56
CA MET A 123 -11.95 10.20 -7.05
C MET A 123 -12.25 10.22 -5.55
N SER A 124 -13.47 9.81 -5.18
CA SER A 124 -13.88 9.70 -3.78
C SER A 124 -14.50 8.33 -3.54
N THR A 125 -13.81 7.51 -2.77
CA THR A 125 -14.33 6.21 -2.35
C THR A 125 -15.57 6.34 -1.45
N ARG A 126 -15.72 7.50 -0.78
CA ARG A 126 -16.88 7.77 0.09
C ARG A 126 -18.14 8.14 -0.67
N SER A 127 -18.02 8.80 -1.80
CA SER A 127 -19.17 9.14 -2.68
C SER A 127 -19.47 8.07 -3.72
N GLY A 128 -18.62 7.05 -3.85
CA GLY A 128 -18.72 6.05 -4.91
C GLY A 128 -18.24 6.53 -6.30
N ASP A 129 -17.77 7.77 -6.38
CA ASP A 129 -17.21 8.34 -7.61
C ASP A 129 -15.72 8.00 -7.68
N PHE A 130 -15.40 6.93 -8.37
CA PHE A 130 -14.01 6.59 -8.67
C PHE A 130 -13.89 6.08 -10.10
N TYR A 131 -12.73 6.30 -10.69
CA TYR A 131 -12.41 5.83 -12.03
C TYR A 131 -11.59 4.54 -11.89
N PRO A 132 -12.18 3.35 -12.16
CA PRO A 132 -11.49 2.08 -11.97
C PRO A 132 -10.25 1.98 -12.86
N ILE A 133 -9.18 1.40 -12.35
CA ILE A 133 -7.96 1.17 -13.14
C ILE A 133 -8.24 0.31 -14.37
N GLN A 134 -9.20 -0.60 -14.29
CA GLN A 134 -9.62 -1.45 -15.41
C GLN A 134 -10.20 -0.62 -16.56
N ASP A 135 -10.94 0.45 -16.25
CA ASP A 135 -11.53 1.32 -17.25
C ASP A 135 -10.47 2.24 -17.85
N LEU A 136 -9.53 2.73 -17.07
CA LEU A 136 -8.36 3.44 -17.57
C LEU A 136 -7.55 2.55 -18.54
N VAL A 137 -7.27 1.32 -18.17
CA VAL A 137 -6.54 0.37 -19.04
C VAL A 137 -7.31 0.06 -20.33
N LYS A 138 -8.65 -0.07 -20.28
CA LYS A 138 -9.47 -0.25 -21.48
C LYS A 138 -9.41 0.96 -22.42
N GLU A 139 -9.37 2.16 -21.86
CA GLU A 139 -9.39 3.40 -22.63
C GLU A 139 -8.03 3.70 -23.29
N ILE A 140 -6.93 3.61 -22.55
CA ILE A 140 -5.61 4.04 -23.03
C ILE A 140 -4.64 2.90 -23.32
N GLY A 141 -4.98 1.68 -22.94
CA GLY A 141 -4.13 0.51 -23.08
C GLY A 141 -3.17 0.28 -21.89
N SER A 142 -2.80 -0.97 -21.71
CA SER A 142 -1.94 -1.41 -20.60
C SER A 142 -0.56 -0.75 -20.62
N ASP A 143 0.06 -0.63 -21.80
CA ASP A 143 1.42 -0.09 -21.93
C ASP A 143 1.48 1.39 -21.59
N ALA A 144 0.51 2.18 -22.08
CA ALA A 144 0.41 3.58 -21.75
C ALA A 144 0.15 3.77 -20.25
N THR A 145 -0.77 3.00 -19.66
CA THR A 145 -1.03 3.04 -18.22
C THR A 145 0.25 2.81 -17.43
N LYS A 146 0.96 1.70 -17.68
CA LYS A 146 2.22 1.37 -17.00
C LYS A 146 3.28 2.45 -17.18
N TYR A 147 3.44 2.93 -18.42
CA TYR A 147 4.43 3.96 -18.73
C TYR A 147 4.23 5.21 -17.87
N PHE A 148 3.03 5.79 -17.91
CA PHE A 148 2.75 7.03 -17.18
C PHE A 148 2.90 6.87 -15.67
N TYR A 149 2.45 5.74 -15.08
CA TYR A 149 2.67 5.47 -13.66
C TYR A 149 4.15 5.35 -13.29
N LEU A 150 5.00 4.84 -14.19
CA LEU A 150 6.43 4.67 -13.96
C LEU A 150 7.26 5.94 -14.26
N THR A 151 6.67 7.00 -14.79
CA THR A 151 7.39 8.26 -15.06
C THR A 151 7.74 9.03 -13.79
N LYS A 152 7.09 8.73 -12.68
CA LYS A 152 7.31 9.37 -11.38
C LYS A 152 7.82 8.36 -10.37
N LYS A 153 8.63 8.86 -9.44
CA LYS A 153 9.00 8.07 -8.26
C LYS A 153 7.77 7.90 -7.37
N LYS A 154 7.75 6.84 -6.57
CA LYS A 154 6.62 6.49 -5.70
C LYS A 154 6.23 7.59 -4.69
N GLU A 155 7.20 8.43 -4.30
CA GLU A 155 6.98 9.54 -3.36
C GLU A 155 6.48 10.83 -4.03
N GLN A 156 6.42 10.86 -5.36
CA GLN A 156 6.02 12.06 -6.12
C GLN A 156 4.55 11.97 -6.52
N HIS A 157 3.84 13.09 -6.40
CA HIS A 157 2.51 13.22 -6.98
C HIS A 157 2.55 13.02 -8.50
N LEU A 158 1.69 12.16 -8.99
CA LEU A 158 1.46 11.95 -10.41
C LEU A 158 0.19 12.70 -10.81
N GLU A 159 0.32 13.67 -11.71
CA GLU A 159 -0.79 14.17 -12.50
C GLU A 159 -0.83 13.36 -13.79
N PHE A 160 -1.87 12.54 -13.94
CA PHE A 160 -2.03 11.63 -15.06
C PHE A 160 -3.02 12.24 -16.05
N ASP A 161 -2.50 12.78 -17.14
CA ASP A 161 -3.30 13.34 -18.22
C ASP A 161 -3.79 12.21 -19.15
N VAL A 162 -5.10 11.92 -19.06
CA VAL A 162 -5.74 10.85 -19.84
C VAL A 162 -5.81 11.22 -21.31
N ASP A 163 -6.06 12.50 -21.63
CA ASP A 163 -6.15 12.95 -23.03
C ASP A 163 -4.77 12.87 -23.70
N LEU A 164 -3.71 13.29 -23.02
CA LEU A 164 -2.34 13.12 -23.52
C LEU A 164 -2.00 11.64 -23.74
N ALA A 165 -2.44 10.75 -22.87
CA ALA A 165 -2.16 9.32 -22.98
C ALA A 165 -2.83 8.65 -24.20
N ILE A 166 -3.91 9.24 -24.73
CA ILE A 166 -4.64 8.75 -25.91
C ILE A 166 -4.04 9.33 -27.22
N GLU A 167 -3.37 10.47 -27.17
CA GLU A 167 -2.84 11.13 -28.36
C GLU A 167 -1.90 10.23 -29.18
N LYS A 168 -2.11 10.17 -30.49
CA LYS A 168 -1.28 9.41 -31.44
C LYS A 168 -0.32 10.34 -32.19
N ASN A 169 0.44 11.12 -31.42
CA ASN A 169 1.40 12.09 -31.99
C ASN A 169 2.64 12.23 -31.08
N LYS A 170 3.58 13.09 -31.47
CA LYS A 170 4.85 13.30 -30.78
C LYS A 170 4.74 13.87 -29.36
N ASN A 171 3.59 14.42 -28.98
CA ASN A 171 3.36 14.94 -27.63
C ASN A 171 3.18 13.81 -26.62
N ASN A 172 2.66 12.66 -27.09
CA ASN A 172 2.52 11.47 -26.27
C ASN A 172 3.84 10.66 -26.27
N PRO A 173 4.58 10.63 -25.18
CA PRO A 173 5.91 10.00 -25.14
C PRO A 173 5.84 8.49 -25.35
N ILE A 174 4.80 7.81 -24.87
CA ILE A 174 4.67 6.35 -25.07
C ILE A 174 4.38 6.03 -26.55
N TYR A 175 3.53 6.82 -27.20
CA TYR A 175 3.29 6.64 -28.63
C TYR A 175 4.57 6.82 -29.44
N TYR A 176 5.39 7.80 -29.09
CA TYR A 176 6.67 8.03 -29.77
C TYR A 176 7.65 6.87 -29.59
N ILE A 177 7.72 6.30 -28.39
CA ILE A 177 8.54 5.12 -28.09
C ILE A 177 8.04 3.91 -28.90
N GLN A 178 6.72 3.66 -28.92
CA GLN A 178 6.12 2.56 -29.67
C GLN A 178 6.34 2.72 -31.18
N TYR A 179 6.24 3.94 -31.68
CA TYR A 179 6.54 4.24 -33.09
C TYR A 179 8.01 3.94 -33.45
N ALA A 180 8.94 4.38 -32.62
CA ALA A 180 10.36 4.10 -32.79
C ALA A 180 10.63 2.59 -32.77
N HIS A 181 10.08 1.87 -31.80
CA HIS A 181 10.19 0.42 -31.71
C HIS A 181 9.66 -0.29 -32.96
N ALA A 182 8.47 0.06 -33.41
CA ALA A 182 7.88 -0.54 -34.62
C ALA A 182 8.75 -0.31 -35.87
N ARG A 183 9.35 0.89 -36.02
CA ARG A 183 10.28 1.16 -37.12
C ARG A 183 11.56 0.36 -37.06
N ILE A 184 12.17 0.26 -35.88
CA ILE A 184 13.40 -0.51 -35.67
C ILE A 184 13.13 -1.99 -35.96
N THR A 185 12.06 -2.54 -35.41
CA THR A 185 11.66 -3.94 -35.65
C THR A 185 11.46 -4.23 -37.12
N LYS A 186 10.79 -3.32 -37.87
CA LYS A 186 10.60 -3.46 -39.32
C LYS A 186 11.92 -3.45 -40.09
N ILE A 187 12.88 -2.61 -39.67
CA ILE A 187 14.22 -2.58 -40.31
C ILE A 187 14.93 -3.92 -40.09
N ILE A 188 14.93 -4.42 -38.84
CA ILE A 188 15.58 -5.70 -38.52
C ILE A 188 14.98 -6.83 -39.35
N HIS A 189 13.65 -6.97 -39.39
CA HIS A 189 12.98 -8.02 -40.18
C HIS A 189 13.16 -7.89 -41.70
N ASN A 190 13.59 -6.74 -42.21
CA ASN A 190 13.91 -6.60 -43.65
C ASN A 190 15.39 -6.87 -43.96
N LEU A 191 16.22 -7.14 -42.95
CA LEU A 191 17.63 -7.49 -43.11
C LEU A 191 17.86 -9.01 -43.07
N ASP A 192 16.87 -9.78 -42.61
CA ASP A 192 16.80 -11.25 -42.66
C ASP A 192 16.13 -11.70 -43.99
#